data_be0cacb7145765cbe0ef68e3cb0da0ed
#
_entry.id   be0cacb7145765cbe0ef68e3cb0da0ed
#
_cell.length_a   1.000
_cell.length_b   1.000
_cell.length_c   1.000
_cell.angle_alpha   90.00
_cell.angle_beta   90.00
_cell.angle_gamma   90.00
#
_symmetry.space_group_name_H-M   'P 1'
#
loop_
_entity.id
_entity.type
_entity.pdbx_description
1 polymer ?
#
loop_
_entity_poly.entity_id
_entity_poly.type
_entity_poly.pdbx_seq_one_letter_code
_entity_poly.pdbx_strand_id
1 'polypeptide(L)'
;MKKIINAPENVVRELCNGMVMAHPELEFISKYKIVKKREINKDKVTLISGGGSGHEPAHAGFVGEGMLDVAVCGDVFASPSQIQIYQGIKESASNKGTLLIIKNYSGDMMNFKNAAYLASEDGINVDYIKVEDDIAVEDSLYTVGRRGVAGTVLVHKIVGAAAELGESLQNVKEVGQKAANNVRSLGFAFTSCTVPAKGTPTFEIGDDEMEYGVGIHGEPGIRREKVISADELAERMVKQLLKDLGISEGSNDEIALLINGFGATPMQELYLFNNSVTRELAKRNIKIYKTFVGNYMTSIDMAGASISIMKLDDQLKKLLTMPCDTPAFKVSKHIESIAYTDVEIEDLNDEEVSFKVETDKEYSVIKDNKITLNNIMYIVDKMSECIITNEVPFCELDSHAGDGDFGMSVAKGFRQLKREWKEIISKENMSIGSFLDSCSMVIMENCGGASGPIWGSAFRAAGKNVGDLSELTINDFASMIQSSVKAIQETGKRSFGRGAVVGDKTLIDALVPCADSWSESANKEESVIEAFENAAKAAVKGAKNTEQIVARMGRAGTVGDRSIGYPDAGAYALGVIFTEISKELR
;
A
#
# COMPACT_ATOMS: atom_id res chain seq x y z
N MET A 1 2.34 19.75 -15.07
CA MET A 1 2.75 18.32 -14.99
C MET A 1 3.87 18.18 -13.95
N LYS A 2 3.73 17.23 -13.01
CA LYS A 2 4.74 16.94 -11.97
C LYS A 2 5.37 15.57 -12.28
N LYS A 3 6.47 15.55 -13.03
CA LYS A 3 7.22 14.33 -13.40
C LYS A 3 8.72 14.57 -13.28
N ILE A 4 9.49 13.53 -12.98
CA ILE A 4 10.95 13.57 -12.95
C ILE A 4 11.46 13.36 -14.38
N ILE A 5 11.42 14.41 -15.19
CA ILE A 5 11.90 14.41 -16.58
C ILE A 5 12.62 15.73 -16.87
N ASN A 6 13.53 15.73 -17.85
CA ASN A 6 14.14 16.96 -18.37
C ASN A 6 13.28 17.56 -19.49
N ALA A 7 13.22 16.90 -20.65
CA ALA A 7 12.41 17.32 -21.77
C ALA A 7 11.60 16.12 -22.30
N PRO A 8 10.33 16.29 -22.66
CA PRO A 8 9.46 15.20 -23.13
C PRO A 8 10.04 14.39 -24.31
N GLU A 9 10.73 15.03 -25.23
CA GLU A 9 11.35 14.41 -26.40
C GLU A 9 12.55 13.53 -26.06
N ASN A 10 13.17 13.71 -24.90
CA ASN A 10 14.35 12.96 -24.46
C ASN A 10 14.04 11.80 -23.52
N VAL A 11 12.80 11.71 -23.02
CA VAL A 11 12.39 10.76 -21.95
C VAL A 11 12.86 9.34 -22.27
N VAL A 12 12.61 8.83 -23.46
CA VAL A 12 12.94 7.44 -23.81
C VAL A 12 14.45 7.21 -23.91
N ARG A 13 15.21 8.15 -24.48
CA ARG A 13 16.67 8.02 -24.56
C ARG A 13 17.34 8.10 -23.19
N GLU A 14 16.91 9.05 -22.37
CA GLU A 14 17.44 9.22 -21.01
C GLU A 14 17.07 8.03 -20.13
N LEU A 15 15.84 7.50 -20.23
CA LEU A 15 15.41 6.28 -19.56
C LEU A 15 16.29 5.08 -19.94
N CYS A 16 16.43 4.80 -21.24
CA CYS A 16 17.25 3.67 -21.71
C CYS A 16 18.72 3.79 -21.29
N ASN A 17 19.27 5.00 -21.38
CA ASN A 17 20.63 5.26 -20.93
C ASN A 17 20.78 5.08 -19.41
N GLY A 18 19.83 5.58 -18.62
CA GLY A 18 19.81 5.39 -17.17
C GLY A 18 19.73 3.91 -16.78
N MET A 19 18.94 3.13 -17.52
CA MET A 19 18.82 1.69 -17.30
C MET A 19 20.15 0.97 -17.52
N VAL A 20 20.83 1.19 -18.64
CA VAL A 20 22.11 0.50 -18.93
C VAL A 20 23.25 0.98 -18.03
N MET A 21 23.17 2.19 -17.46
CA MET A 21 24.11 2.64 -16.43
C MET A 21 23.93 1.87 -15.11
N ALA A 22 22.71 1.46 -14.80
CA ALA A 22 22.41 0.63 -13.62
C ALA A 22 22.63 -0.87 -13.86
N HIS A 23 22.64 -1.31 -15.12
CA HIS A 23 22.70 -2.70 -15.55
C HIS A 23 23.80 -2.89 -16.61
N PRO A 24 25.07 -3.02 -16.18
CA PRO A 24 26.23 -3.06 -17.08
C PRO A 24 26.29 -4.29 -18.01
N GLU A 25 25.48 -5.31 -17.74
CA GLU A 25 25.27 -6.48 -18.63
C GLU A 25 24.45 -6.12 -19.88
N LEU A 26 23.85 -4.92 -19.91
CA LEU A 26 23.07 -4.40 -21.04
C LEU A 26 23.87 -3.35 -21.83
N GLU A 27 23.45 -3.14 -23.08
CA GLU A 27 23.97 -2.12 -23.98
C GLU A 27 22.83 -1.34 -24.62
N PHE A 28 23.03 -0.02 -24.80
CA PHE A 28 22.06 0.85 -25.44
C PHE A 28 22.57 1.42 -26.76
N ILE A 29 21.89 1.07 -27.87
CA ILE A 29 22.14 1.66 -29.19
C ILE A 29 21.24 2.89 -29.35
N SER A 30 21.71 4.03 -28.90
CA SER A 30 20.92 5.27 -28.76
C SER A 30 20.28 5.74 -30.06
N LYS A 31 20.94 5.58 -31.22
CA LYS A 31 20.41 5.98 -32.53
C LYS A 31 19.05 5.34 -32.85
N TYR A 32 18.91 4.06 -32.48
CA TYR A 32 17.74 3.24 -32.77
C TYR A 32 16.88 2.93 -31.54
N LYS A 33 17.23 3.48 -30.38
CA LYS A 33 16.57 3.22 -29.09
C LYS A 33 16.44 1.71 -28.80
N ILE A 34 17.52 0.96 -28.98
CA ILE A 34 17.60 -0.48 -28.76
C ILE A 34 18.34 -0.76 -27.46
N VAL A 35 17.73 -1.48 -26.56
CA VAL A 35 18.38 -2.07 -25.37
C VAL A 35 18.57 -3.55 -25.63
N LYS A 36 19.79 -4.04 -25.51
CA LYS A 36 20.13 -5.45 -25.76
C LYS A 36 21.10 -5.99 -24.72
N LYS A 37 21.22 -7.31 -24.63
CA LYS A 37 22.34 -7.93 -23.93
C LYS A 37 23.65 -7.46 -24.55
N ARG A 38 24.64 -7.17 -23.73
CA ARG A 38 26.00 -6.85 -24.22
C ARG A 38 26.59 -8.01 -24.99
N GLU A 39 26.39 -9.23 -24.50
CA GLU A 39 26.81 -10.46 -25.14
C GLU A 39 25.59 -11.26 -25.63
N ILE A 40 25.48 -11.44 -26.93
CA ILE A 40 24.44 -12.23 -27.59
C ILE A 40 24.96 -13.63 -27.86
N ASN A 41 24.28 -14.65 -27.30
CA ASN A 41 24.56 -16.03 -27.60
C ASN A 41 24.07 -16.38 -29.03
N LYS A 42 24.99 -16.62 -29.94
CA LYS A 42 24.71 -16.92 -31.35
C LYS A 42 24.22 -18.34 -31.60
N ASP A 43 24.31 -19.23 -30.61
CA ASP A 43 23.95 -20.64 -30.71
C ASP A 43 22.57 -20.99 -30.16
N LYS A 44 21.78 -19.96 -29.81
CA LYS A 44 20.37 -20.09 -29.44
C LYS A 44 19.48 -19.16 -30.29
N VAL A 45 18.18 -19.39 -30.27
CA VAL A 45 17.20 -18.48 -30.85
C VAL A 45 17.25 -17.15 -30.11
N THR A 46 17.41 -16.03 -30.83
CA THR A 46 17.35 -14.69 -30.26
C THR A 46 15.91 -14.22 -30.16
N LEU A 47 15.61 -13.56 -29.05
CA LEU A 47 14.27 -13.10 -28.74
C LEU A 47 14.20 -11.59 -28.73
N ILE A 48 13.33 -11.03 -29.54
CA ILE A 48 13.13 -9.59 -29.68
C ILE A 48 11.68 -9.24 -29.39
N SER A 49 11.49 -8.25 -28.56
CA SER A 49 10.19 -7.59 -28.40
C SER A 49 10.35 -6.07 -28.36
N GLY A 50 9.28 -5.36 -28.20
CA GLY A 50 9.29 -3.90 -28.16
C GLY A 50 7.88 -3.35 -28.30
N GLY A 51 7.83 -2.06 -28.47
CA GLY A 51 6.60 -1.30 -28.58
C GLY A 51 6.82 0.13 -28.12
N GLY A 52 5.76 0.89 -27.95
CA GLY A 52 5.82 2.21 -27.33
C GLY A 52 6.38 2.13 -25.92
N SER A 53 7.15 3.16 -25.51
CA SER A 53 7.54 3.38 -24.13
C SER A 53 6.34 3.90 -23.30
N GLY A 54 6.45 3.92 -21.98
CA GLY A 54 5.35 4.24 -21.06
C GLY A 54 4.73 3.01 -20.39
N HIS A 55 5.27 1.82 -20.69
CA HIS A 55 4.86 0.55 -20.11
C HIS A 55 5.93 -0.05 -19.18
N GLU A 56 6.92 0.74 -18.82
CA GLU A 56 8.05 0.28 -18.03
C GLU A 56 7.63 -0.54 -16.80
N PRO A 57 8.36 -1.64 -16.54
CA PRO A 57 9.64 -2.08 -17.13
C PRO A 57 9.56 -2.74 -18.50
N ALA A 58 8.38 -2.96 -19.08
CA ALA A 58 8.25 -3.53 -20.42
C ALA A 58 8.77 -2.56 -21.50
N HIS A 59 9.58 -2.98 -22.46
CA HIS A 59 10.12 -4.31 -22.61
C HIS A 59 11.59 -4.39 -22.18
N ALA A 60 12.29 -3.24 -22.08
CA ALA A 60 13.74 -3.16 -21.81
C ALA A 60 14.15 -3.81 -20.49
N GLY A 61 13.31 -3.70 -19.44
CA GLY A 61 13.52 -4.35 -18.15
C GLY A 61 13.44 -5.89 -18.17
N PHE A 62 13.03 -6.47 -19.27
CA PHE A 62 12.97 -7.92 -19.48
C PHE A 62 14.09 -8.45 -20.37
N VAL A 63 15.06 -7.62 -20.73
CA VAL A 63 16.28 -8.03 -21.43
C VAL A 63 17.23 -8.65 -20.42
N GLY A 64 17.58 -9.92 -20.59
CA GLY A 64 18.48 -10.64 -19.69
C GLY A 64 18.39 -12.14 -19.88
N GLU A 65 19.01 -12.90 -18.99
CA GLU A 65 19.04 -14.36 -19.07
C GLU A 65 17.65 -14.96 -18.88
N GLY A 66 17.29 -15.91 -19.74
CA GLY A 66 16.02 -16.63 -19.67
C GLY A 66 14.78 -15.84 -20.05
N MET A 67 14.95 -14.64 -20.64
CA MET A 67 13.88 -13.81 -21.20
C MET A 67 14.32 -13.20 -22.55
N LEU A 68 14.18 -11.88 -22.74
CA LEU A 68 14.52 -11.22 -24.01
C LEU A 68 16.03 -11.06 -24.19
N ASP A 69 16.49 -11.07 -25.45
CA ASP A 69 17.83 -10.66 -25.83
C ASP A 69 17.89 -9.19 -26.26
N VAL A 70 16.78 -8.68 -26.83
CA VAL A 70 16.66 -7.30 -27.34
C VAL A 70 15.26 -6.74 -27.07
N ALA A 71 15.23 -5.47 -26.68
CA ALA A 71 14.02 -4.65 -26.65
C ALA A 71 14.19 -3.42 -27.55
N VAL A 72 13.25 -3.18 -28.45
CA VAL A 72 13.22 -1.99 -29.29
C VAL A 72 12.20 -0.99 -28.76
N CYS A 73 12.67 0.14 -28.25
CA CYS A 73 11.86 1.12 -27.54
C CYS A 73 11.34 2.18 -28.53
N GLY A 74 10.02 2.25 -28.69
CA GLY A 74 9.36 3.33 -29.40
C GLY A 74 9.28 4.63 -28.57
N ASP A 75 8.72 5.69 -29.14
CA ASP A 75 8.36 6.87 -28.37
C ASP A 75 7.19 6.55 -27.42
N VAL A 76 6.85 7.47 -26.52
CA VAL A 76 5.80 7.21 -25.54
C VAL A 76 4.49 6.87 -26.24
N PHE A 77 3.98 5.66 -25.99
CA PHE A 77 2.77 5.07 -26.59
C PHE A 77 2.79 4.94 -28.11
N ALA A 78 3.95 5.06 -28.74
CA ALA A 78 4.12 4.92 -30.18
C ALA A 78 5.05 3.76 -30.55
N SER A 79 4.62 2.91 -31.47
CA SER A 79 5.42 1.78 -31.97
C SER A 79 6.78 2.25 -32.50
N PRO A 80 7.87 1.49 -32.26
CA PRO A 80 9.14 1.76 -32.94
C PRO A 80 8.96 1.56 -34.45
N SER A 81 9.76 2.29 -35.23
CA SER A 81 9.73 2.17 -36.70
C SER A 81 10.29 0.82 -37.16
N GLN A 82 9.86 0.38 -38.32
CA GLN A 82 10.37 -0.86 -38.95
C GLN A 82 11.90 -0.87 -39.05
N ILE A 83 12.55 0.27 -39.28
CA ILE A 83 14.01 0.37 -39.36
C ILE A 83 14.69 0.16 -38.00
N GLN A 84 14.10 0.69 -36.92
CA GLN A 84 14.61 0.44 -35.57
C GLN A 84 14.57 -1.07 -35.24
N ILE A 85 13.44 -1.71 -35.54
CA ILE A 85 13.26 -3.15 -35.31
C ILE A 85 14.21 -3.97 -36.19
N TYR A 86 14.32 -3.63 -37.46
CA TYR A 86 15.23 -4.28 -38.40
C TYR A 86 16.69 -4.19 -37.91
N GLN A 87 17.13 -3.05 -37.40
CA GLN A 87 18.46 -2.91 -36.81
C GLN A 87 18.61 -3.79 -35.56
N GLY A 88 17.57 -3.89 -34.70
CA GLY A 88 17.57 -4.80 -33.56
C GLY A 88 17.77 -6.27 -34.00
N ILE A 89 17.11 -6.69 -35.08
CA ILE A 89 17.28 -8.02 -35.65
C ILE A 89 18.74 -8.22 -36.14
N LYS A 90 19.28 -7.26 -36.88
CA LYS A 90 20.67 -7.36 -37.40
C LYS A 90 21.72 -7.42 -36.29
N GLU A 91 21.59 -6.59 -35.26
CA GLU A 91 22.54 -6.51 -34.15
C GLU A 91 22.56 -7.80 -33.30
N SER A 92 21.47 -8.57 -33.32
CA SER A 92 21.31 -9.77 -32.51
C SER A 92 21.18 -11.07 -33.29
N ALA A 93 21.18 -11.05 -34.61
CA ALA A 93 21.00 -12.23 -35.45
C ALA A 93 21.87 -13.42 -34.99
N SER A 94 21.26 -14.59 -34.87
CA SER A 94 21.92 -15.84 -34.44
C SER A 94 21.85 -16.94 -35.49
N ASN A 95 22.65 -17.97 -35.32
CA ASN A 95 22.68 -19.15 -36.18
C ASN A 95 21.38 -19.97 -36.10
N LYS A 96 20.63 -19.81 -35.01
CA LYS A 96 19.35 -20.53 -34.77
C LYS A 96 18.12 -19.73 -35.21
N GLY A 97 18.30 -18.49 -35.66
CA GLY A 97 17.22 -17.56 -36.06
C GLY A 97 16.74 -16.66 -34.95
N THR A 98 15.80 -15.81 -35.29
CA THR A 98 15.24 -14.77 -34.41
C THR A 98 13.73 -14.93 -34.31
N LEU A 99 13.18 -14.86 -33.09
CA LEU A 99 11.74 -14.83 -32.85
C LEU A 99 11.32 -13.45 -32.33
N LEU A 100 10.35 -12.85 -33.00
CA LEU A 100 9.73 -11.59 -32.58
C LEU A 100 8.48 -11.91 -31.75
N ILE A 101 8.36 -11.26 -30.57
CA ILE A 101 7.17 -11.36 -29.71
C ILE A 101 6.44 -10.04 -29.81
N ILE A 102 5.28 -10.04 -30.42
CA ILE A 102 4.57 -8.81 -30.82
C ILE A 102 3.25 -8.72 -30.06
N LYS A 103 3.05 -7.61 -29.34
CA LYS A 103 1.73 -7.27 -28.81
C LYS A 103 0.80 -6.90 -29.97
N ASN A 104 -0.46 -7.36 -29.90
CA ASN A 104 -1.41 -7.10 -30.95
C ASN A 104 -1.91 -5.64 -30.95
N TYR A 105 -1.12 -4.75 -31.54
CA TYR A 105 -1.47 -3.38 -31.89
C TYR A 105 -1.12 -3.14 -33.36
N SER A 106 -1.97 -2.41 -34.08
CA SER A 106 -1.81 -2.22 -35.54
C SER A 106 -0.45 -1.66 -35.91
N GLY A 107 0.05 -0.67 -35.16
CA GLY A 107 1.39 -0.10 -35.35
C GLY A 107 2.50 -1.12 -35.12
N ASP A 108 2.46 -1.86 -34.01
CA ASP A 108 3.45 -2.89 -33.69
C ASP A 108 3.42 -4.01 -34.74
N MET A 109 2.23 -4.54 -35.05
CA MET A 109 2.07 -5.60 -36.05
C MET A 109 2.62 -5.20 -37.41
N MET A 110 2.35 -3.99 -37.86
CA MET A 110 2.85 -3.48 -39.16
C MET A 110 4.37 -3.33 -39.14
N ASN A 111 4.93 -2.62 -38.16
CA ASN A 111 6.35 -2.32 -38.13
C ASN A 111 7.21 -3.56 -37.91
N PHE A 112 6.82 -4.47 -36.99
CA PHE A 112 7.57 -5.70 -36.71
C PHE A 112 7.53 -6.67 -37.89
N LYS A 113 6.37 -6.86 -38.55
CA LYS A 113 6.27 -7.74 -39.72
C LYS A 113 7.05 -7.21 -40.92
N ASN A 114 7.01 -5.90 -41.16
CA ASN A 114 7.80 -5.29 -42.23
C ASN A 114 9.30 -5.39 -41.93
N ALA A 115 9.72 -5.23 -40.67
CA ALA A 115 11.11 -5.43 -40.28
C ALA A 115 11.57 -6.88 -40.46
N ALA A 116 10.72 -7.86 -40.12
CA ALA A 116 10.97 -9.27 -40.37
C ALA A 116 11.12 -9.57 -41.86
N TYR A 117 10.28 -8.98 -42.69
CA TYR A 117 10.39 -9.09 -44.15
C TYR A 117 11.74 -8.54 -44.67
N LEU A 118 12.12 -7.34 -44.26
CA LEU A 118 13.43 -6.74 -44.63
C LEU A 118 14.61 -7.64 -44.19
N ALA A 119 14.54 -8.17 -42.98
CA ALA A 119 15.59 -9.06 -42.47
C ALA A 119 15.68 -10.38 -43.25
N SER A 120 14.54 -10.91 -43.69
CA SER A 120 14.50 -12.13 -44.53
C SER A 120 15.09 -11.90 -45.93
N GLU A 121 14.92 -10.70 -46.51
CA GLU A 121 15.59 -10.32 -47.77
C GLU A 121 17.12 -10.31 -47.63
N ASP A 122 17.64 -9.97 -46.41
CA ASP A 122 19.07 -10.05 -46.09
C ASP A 122 19.52 -11.48 -45.68
N GLY A 123 18.64 -12.48 -45.79
CA GLY A 123 18.96 -13.87 -45.47
C GLY A 123 18.95 -14.23 -43.98
N ILE A 124 18.41 -13.35 -43.13
CA ILE A 124 18.25 -13.63 -41.70
C ILE A 124 16.97 -14.42 -41.48
N ASN A 125 17.05 -15.57 -40.79
CA ASN A 125 15.90 -16.39 -40.48
C ASN A 125 15.12 -15.76 -39.31
N VAL A 126 13.93 -15.22 -39.60
CA VAL A 126 13.08 -14.51 -38.63
C VAL A 126 11.64 -15.04 -38.68
N ASP A 127 11.08 -15.26 -37.51
CA ASP A 127 9.66 -15.58 -37.38
C ASP A 127 9.04 -14.76 -36.24
N TYR A 128 7.74 -14.85 -36.04
CA TYR A 128 7.05 -14.09 -35.00
C TYR A 128 5.90 -14.85 -34.36
N ILE A 129 5.54 -14.43 -33.15
CA ILE A 129 4.28 -14.77 -32.47
C ILE A 129 3.54 -13.48 -32.12
N LYS A 130 2.20 -13.58 -32.04
CA LYS A 130 1.30 -12.50 -31.67
C LYS A 130 0.72 -12.77 -30.28
N VAL A 131 0.71 -11.76 -29.39
CA VAL A 131 0.06 -11.81 -28.08
C VAL A 131 -1.17 -10.93 -28.09
N GLU A 132 -2.33 -11.49 -27.71
CA GLU A 132 -3.65 -10.87 -27.72
C GLU A 132 -4.47 -11.35 -26.50
N ASP A 133 -3.95 -11.08 -25.31
CA ASP A 133 -4.42 -11.63 -24.05
C ASP A 133 -5.57 -10.87 -23.39
N ASP A 134 -5.84 -9.62 -23.80
CA ASP A 134 -6.87 -8.78 -23.19
C ASP A 134 -8.28 -9.21 -23.60
N ILE A 135 -9.08 -9.64 -22.61
CA ILE A 135 -10.48 -10.07 -22.86
C ILE A 135 -11.51 -8.93 -22.80
N ALA A 136 -11.07 -7.71 -22.49
CA ALA A 136 -11.99 -6.58 -22.35
C ALA A 136 -12.65 -6.19 -23.68
N VAL A 137 -11.90 -6.29 -24.79
CA VAL A 137 -12.36 -5.91 -26.13
C VAL A 137 -11.97 -6.96 -27.16
N GLU A 138 -12.83 -7.19 -28.16
CA GLU A 138 -12.51 -8.04 -29.30
C GLU A 138 -11.85 -7.23 -30.42
N ASP A 139 -12.26 -5.98 -30.59
CA ASP A 139 -11.65 -4.99 -31.49
C ASP A 139 -11.56 -3.64 -30.79
N SER A 140 -10.50 -2.86 -31.05
CA SER A 140 -10.33 -1.52 -30.51
C SER A 140 -9.96 -0.51 -31.61
N LEU A 141 -9.85 0.77 -31.25
CA LEU A 141 -9.35 1.81 -32.17
C LEU A 141 -7.91 1.54 -32.66
N TYR A 142 -7.16 0.70 -31.95
CA TYR A 142 -5.74 0.43 -32.16
C TYR A 142 -5.45 -0.98 -32.64
N THR A 143 -6.45 -1.89 -32.64
CA THR A 143 -6.25 -3.31 -32.94
C THR A 143 -7.40 -3.89 -33.75
N VAL A 144 -7.08 -4.85 -34.61
CA VAL A 144 -8.05 -5.84 -35.11
C VAL A 144 -7.82 -7.09 -34.26
N GLY A 145 -8.83 -7.52 -33.52
CA GLY A 145 -8.70 -8.53 -32.48
C GLY A 145 -8.34 -7.94 -31.11
N ARG A 146 -8.11 -8.80 -30.14
CA ARG A 146 -7.81 -8.41 -28.75
C ARG A 146 -6.47 -7.70 -28.62
N ARG A 147 -6.35 -6.77 -27.68
CA ARG A 147 -5.09 -6.08 -27.34
C ARG A 147 -4.09 -7.05 -26.70
N GLY A 148 -2.79 -6.82 -26.88
CA GLY A 148 -1.71 -7.45 -26.14
C GLY A 148 -1.34 -6.61 -24.93
N VAL A 149 -1.45 -7.15 -23.71
CA VAL A 149 -1.21 -6.45 -22.45
C VAL A 149 -0.29 -7.27 -21.52
N ALA A 150 -0.46 -7.23 -20.23
CA ALA A 150 0.49 -7.77 -19.24
C ALA A 150 0.76 -9.28 -19.33
N GLY A 151 -0.14 -10.07 -19.87
CA GLY A 151 0.10 -11.51 -20.13
C GLY A 151 1.30 -11.76 -21.04
N THR A 152 1.69 -10.78 -21.86
CA THR A 152 2.91 -10.82 -22.68
C THR A 152 4.17 -11.12 -21.84
N VAL A 153 4.22 -10.70 -20.58
CA VAL A 153 5.35 -10.94 -19.68
C VAL A 153 5.55 -12.44 -19.41
N LEU A 154 4.44 -13.15 -19.20
CA LEU A 154 4.48 -14.61 -19.03
C LEU A 154 4.91 -15.32 -20.32
N VAL A 155 4.49 -14.80 -21.48
CA VAL A 155 4.93 -15.30 -22.78
C VAL A 155 6.44 -15.08 -22.95
N HIS A 156 6.99 -13.92 -22.63
CA HIS A 156 8.43 -13.66 -22.64
C HIS A 156 9.19 -14.68 -21.79
N LYS A 157 8.68 -14.97 -20.58
CA LYS A 157 9.31 -15.94 -19.66
C LYS A 157 9.33 -17.37 -20.25
N ILE A 158 8.22 -17.81 -20.81
CA ILE A 158 8.11 -19.15 -21.42
C ILE A 158 9.05 -19.29 -22.63
N VAL A 159 8.98 -18.32 -23.54
CA VAL A 159 9.78 -18.32 -24.78
C VAL A 159 11.28 -18.18 -24.45
N GLY A 160 11.62 -17.33 -23.45
CA GLY A 160 12.99 -17.19 -22.97
C GLY A 160 13.58 -18.51 -22.46
N ALA A 161 12.81 -19.22 -21.64
CA ALA A 161 13.23 -20.52 -21.13
C ALA A 161 13.41 -21.57 -22.25
N ALA A 162 12.50 -21.61 -23.24
CA ALA A 162 12.63 -22.53 -24.38
C ALA A 162 13.86 -22.22 -25.24
N ALA A 163 14.16 -20.96 -25.47
CA ALA A 163 15.36 -20.53 -26.18
C ALA A 163 16.65 -20.90 -25.42
N GLU A 164 16.68 -20.76 -24.09
CA GLU A 164 17.85 -21.16 -23.28
C GLU A 164 18.10 -22.68 -23.27
N LEU A 165 17.07 -23.50 -23.50
CA LEU A 165 17.21 -24.93 -23.71
C LEU A 165 17.84 -25.30 -25.08
N GLY A 166 18.09 -24.33 -25.95
CA GLY A 166 18.66 -24.53 -27.26
C GLY A 166 17.68 -25.10 -28.30
N GLU A 167 16.38 -24.97 -28.04
CA GLU A 167 15.32 -25.41 -28.95
C GLU A 167 15.43 -24.75 -30.32
N SER A 168 14.88 -25.38 -31.36
CA SER A 168 14.81 -24.78 -32.71
C SER A 168 13.86 -23.60 -32.76
N LEU A 169 14.02 -22.70 -33.75
CA LEU A 169 13.12 -21.55 -33.95
C LEU A 169 11.65 -21.99 -34.05
N GLN A 170 11.39 -23.09 -34.74
CA GLN A 170 10.05 -23.65 -34.88
C GLN A 170 9.49 -24.09 -33.52
N ASN A 171 10.24 -24.82 -32.70
CA ASN A 171 9.80 -25.28 -31.40
C ASN A 171 9.57 -24.07 -30.43
N VAL A 172 10.49 -23.10 -30.41
CA VAL A 172 10.35 -21.89 -29.60
C VAL A 172 9.10 -21.12 -30.00
N LYS A 173 8.81 -20.99 -31.29
CA LYS A 173 7.58 -20.37 -31.81
C LYS A 173 6.32 -21.12 -31.39
N GLU A 174 6.30 -22.45 -31.54
CA GLU A 174 5.15 -23.28 -31.17
C GLU A 174 4.82 -23.18 -29.68
N VAL A 175 5.82 -23.25 -28.84
CA VAL A 175 5.68 -23.06 -27.38
C VAL A 175 5.22 -21.65 -27.04
N GLY A 176 5.78 -20.65 -27.71
CA GLY A 176 5.36 -19.26 -27.55
C GLY A 176 3.92 -19.00 -27.96
N GLN A 177 3.50 -19.57 -29.09
CA GLN A 177 2.11 -19.47 -29.55
C GLN A 177 1.15 -20.20 -28.59
N LYS A 178 1.57 -21.36 -28.07
CA LYS A 178 0.84 -22.09 -27.04
C LYS A 178 0.67 -21.25 -25.78
N ALA A 179 1.73 -20.61 -25.29
CA ALA A 179 1.67 -19.71 -24.13
C ALA A 179 0.72 -18.52 -24.40
N ALA A 180 0.83 -17.87 -25.57
CA ALA A 180 -0.04 -16.77 -25.97
C ALA A 180 -1.52 -17.16 -26.05
N ASN A 181 -1.80 -18.39 -26.52
CA ASN A 181 -3.17 -18.91 -26.59
C ASN A 181 -3.76 -19.25 -25.21
N ASN A 182 -2.92 -19.55 -24.22
CA ASN A 182 -3.33 -19.98 -22.89
C ASN A 182 -3.28 -18.86 -21.84
N VAL A 183 -3.07 -17.59 -22.21
CA VAL A 183 -3.04 -16.47 -21.27
C VAL A 183 -4.20 -15.51 -21.57
N ARG A 184 -4.83 -15.01 -20.51
CA ARG A 184 -5.86 -13.98 -20.58
C ARG A 184 -5.63 -12.94 -19.52
N SER A 185 -5.94 -11.69 -19.85
CA SER A 185 -5.76 -10.53 -18.98
C SER A 185 -7.00 -9.65 -18.98
N LEU A 186 -7.20 -8.95 -17.86
CA LEU A 186 -8.27 -7.98 -17.69
C LEU A 186 -7.79 -6.91 -16.70
N GLY A 187 -8.06 -5.63 -16.99
CA GLY A 187 -7.59 -4.51 -16.18
C GLY A 187 -8.71 -3.56 -15.75
N PHE A 188 -8.42 -2.74 -14.75
CA PHE A 188 -9.25 -1.62 -14.30
C PHE A 188 -8.36 -0.46 -13.87
N ALA A 189 -8.90 0.78 -13.87
CA ALA A 189 -8.17 1.97 -13.44
C ALA A 189 -9.04 2.92 -12.63
N PHE A 190 -8.40 3.61 -11.67
CA PHE A 190 -8.99 4.67 -10.86
C PHE A 190 -8.59 6.06 -11.32
N THR A 191 -7.49 6.17 -12.07
CA THR A 191 -7.05 7.43 -12.69
C THR A 191 -6.66 7.19 -14.13
N SER A 192 -6.61 8.26 -14.93
CA SER A 192 -5.93 8.22 -16.21
C SER A 192 -4.41 8.38 -16.02
N CYS A 193 -3.65 8.28 -17.13
CA CYS A 193 -2.23 8.62 -17.13
C CYS A 193 -1.97 9.99 -17.76
N THR A 194 -0.78 10.54 -17.49
CA THR A 194 -0.32 11.80 -18.09
C THR A 194 0.85 11.55 -19.03
N VAL A 195 0.61 11.60 -20.33
CA VAL A 195 1.64 11.50 -21.35
C VAL A 195 2.54 12.74 -21.30
N PRO A 196 3.89 12.60 -21.19
CA PRO A 196 4.80 13.73 -21.05
C PRO A 196 4.63 14.83 -22.12
N ALA A 197 4.47 14.46 -23.38
CA ALA A 197 4.28 15.41 -24.48
C ALA A 197 2.94 16.17 -24.42
N LYS A 198 1.90 15.56 -23.86
CA LYS A 198 0.57 16.18 -23.69
C LYS A 198 0.52 17.06 -22.45
N GLY A 199 1.15 16.65 -21.36
CA GLY A 199 1.22 17.37 -20.08
C GLY A 199 -0.09 17.39 -19.27
N THR A 200 -1.16 16.80 -19.76
CA THR A 200 -2.48 16.67 -19.10
C THR A 200 -2.95 15.22 -19.10
N PRO A 201 -3.86 14.83 -18.20
CA PRO A 201 -4.48 13.51 -18.20
C PRO A 201 -5.09 13.10 -19.55
N THR A 202 -5.08 11.82 -19.85
CA THR A 202 -5.64 11.30 -21.11
C THR A 202 -7.16 11.33 -21.12
N PHE A 203 -7.79 11.12 -19.98
CA PHE A 203 -9.23 11.29 -19.73
C PHE A 203 -9.47 11.78 -18.29
N GLU A 204 -10.66 12.30 -18.02
CA GLU A 204 -11.08 12.69 -16.67
C GLU A 204 -11.99 11.60 -16.09
N ILE A 205 -11.89 11.38 -14.75
CA ILE A 205 -12.67 10.41 -14.00
C ILE A 205 -13.00 11.02 -12.63
N GLY A 206 -14.19 10.77 -12.11
CA GLY A 206 -14.62 11.24 -10.80
C GLY A 206 -13.97 10.46 -9.65
N ASP A 207 -13.97 11.06 -8.44
CA ASP A 207 -13.30 10.48 -7.27
C ASP A 207 -13.95 9.15 -6.79
N ASP A 208 -15.22 8.92 -7.11
CA ASP A 208 -15.98 7.71 -6.78
C ASP A 208 -16.17 6.76 -7.99
N GLU A 209 -15.45 7.00 -9.08
CA GLU A 209 -15.58 6.26 -10.34
C GLU A 209 -14.33 5.43 -10.65
N MET A 210 -14.52 4.37 -11.40
CA MET A 210 -13.46 3.56 -12.00
C MET A 210 -13.74 3.23 -13.46
N GLU A 211 -12.71 3.02 -14.23
CA GLU A 211 -12.77 2.49 -15.59
C GLU A 211 -12.49 0.99 -15.57
N TYR A 212 -13.40 0.18 -16.07
CA TYR A 212 -13.29 -1.28 -16.16
C TYR A 212 -12.94 -1.72 -17.58
N GLY A 213 -11.98 -2.63 -17.72
CA GLY A 213 -11.53 -3.11 -19.04
C GLY A 213 -10.60 -2.12 -19.75
N VAL A 214 -9.79 -1.36 -19.00
CA VAL A 214 -8.80 -0.44 -19.58
C VAL A 214 -7.67 -1.19 -20.26
N GLY A 215 -7.07 -0.56 -21.29
CA GLY A 215 -5.81 -0.98 -21.87
C GLY A 215 -4.61 -0.32 -21.18
N ILE A 216 -3.46 -0.33 -21.88
CA ILE A 216 -2.19 0.17 -21.34
C ILE A 216 -1.71 1.50 -21.98
N HIS A 217 -2.49 2.12 -22.84
CA HIS A 217 -2.14 3.38 -23.53
C HIS A 217 -2.91 4.59 -23.00
N GLY A 218 -3.46 4.50 -21.78
CA GLY A 218 -4.22 5.58 -21.17
C GLY A 218 -5.57 5.84 -21.84
N GLU A 219 -6.12 4.87 -22.57
CA GLU A 219 -7.47 4.91 -23.10
C GLU A 219 -8.50 4.56 -22.03
N PRO A 220 -9.73 5.10 -22.12
CA PRO A 220 -10.83 4.69 -21.25
C PRO A 220 -11.12 3.19 -21.36
N GLY A 221 -11.74 2.62 -20.33
CA GLY A 221 -12.20 1.24 -20.31
C GLY A 221 -13.43 1.01 -21.18
N ILE A 222 -13.94 -0.21 -21.15
CA ILE A 222 -15.19 -0.58 -21.84
C ILE A 222 -16.42 -0.02 -21.14
N ARG A 223 -16.30 0.31 -19.85
CA ARG A 223 -17.34 0.99 -19.07
C ARG A 223 -16.76 1.74 -17.88
N ARG A 224 -17.42 2.84 -17.54
CA ARG A 224 -17.21 3.61 -16.33
C ARG A 224 -18.28 3.21 -15.32
N GLU A 225 -17.89 2.97 -14.09
CA GLU A 225 -18.78 2.59 -13.00
C GLU A 225 -18.25 3.10 -11.66
N LYS A 226 -19.03 2.97 -10.59
CA LYS A 226 -18.59 3.32 -9.25
C LYS A 226 -17.47 2.38 -8.78
N VAL A 227 -16.59 2.92 -7.94
CA VAL A 227 -15.57 2.11 -7.24
C VAL A 227 -16.27 1.03 -6.41
N ILE A 228 -15.78 -0.20 -6.54
CA ILE A 228 -16.22 -1.37 -5.77
C ILE A 228 -15.06 -1.94 -4.98
N SER A 229 -15.35 -2.81 -4.03
CA SER A 229 -14.33 -3.44 -3.18
C SER A 229 -13.35 -4.32 -3.99
N ALA A 230 -12.17 -4.55 -3.43
CA ALA A 230 -11.19 -5.47 -4.02
C ALA A 230 -11.74 -6.88 -4.21
N ASP A 231 -12.62 -7.32 -3.30
CA ASP A 231 -13.26 -8.63 -3.35
C ASP A 231 -14.25 -8.74 -4.51
N GLU A 232 -15.09 -7.74 -4.71
CA GLU A 232 -16.04 -7.70 -5.84
C GLU A 232 -15.31 -7.59 -7.18
N LEU A 233 -14.22 -6.82 -7.23
CA LEU A 233 -13.34 -6.77 -8.41
C LEU A 233 -12.74 -8.15 -8.71
N ALA A 234 -12.16 -8.80 -7.70
CA ALA A 234 -11.55 -10.12 -7.83
C ALA A 234 -12.55 -11.17 -8.31
N GLU A 235 -13.74 -11.24 -7.69
CA GLU A 235 -14.80 -12.17 -8.08
C GLU A 235 -15.19 -12.00 -9.54
N ARG A 236 -15.45 -10.75 -9.94
CA ARG A 236 -15.90 -10.41 -11.30
C ARG A 236 -14.84 -10.72 -12.35
N MET A 237 -13.58 -10.30 -12.11
CA MET A 237 -12.48 -10.46 -13.05
C MET A 237 -12.06 -11.93 -13.18
N VAL A 238 -11.91 -12.65 -12.08
CA VAL A 238 -11.56 -14.09 -12.06
C VAL A 238 -12.60 -14.89 -12.82
N LYS A 239 -13.89 -14.65 -12.56
CA LYS A 239 -15.00 -15.34 -13.27
C LYS A 239 -14.92 -15.15 -14.78
N GLN A 240 -14.64 -13.93 -15.26
CA GLN A 240 -14.54 -13.64 -16.69
C GLN A 240 -13.31 -14.29 -17.32
N LEU A 241 -12.15 -14.21 -16.64
CA LEU A 241 -10.90 -14.79 -17.12
C LEU A 241 -10.95 -16.32 -17.20
N LEU A 242 -11.48 -16.99 -16.17
CA LEU A 242 -11.64 -18.45 -16.18
C LEU A 242 -12.61 -18.90 -17.25
N LYS A 243 -13.72 -18.19 -17.45
CA LYS A 243 -14.69 -18.47 -18.51
C LYS A 243 -14.06 -18.39 -19.90
N ASP A 244 -13.29 -17.36 -20.18
CA ASP A 244 -12.62 -17.18 -21.48
C ASP A 244 -11.51 -18.22 -21.72
N LEU A 245 -10.80 -18.64 -20.65
CA LEU A 245 -9.83 -19.74 -20.71
C LEU A 245 -10.45 -21.13 -20.79
N GLY A 246 -11.76 -21.26 -20.67
CA GLY A 246 -12.45 -22.55 -20.63
C GLY A 246 -12.07 -23.40 -19.39
N ILE A 247 -11.75 -22.74 -18.28
CA ILE A 247 -11.44 -23.40 -17.00
C ILE A 247 -12.73 -23.47 -16.17
N SER A 248 -13.14 -24.69 -15.84
CA SER A 248 -14.31 -24.96 -15.00
C SER A 248 -13.94 -24.97 -13.52
N GLU A 249 -14.88 -24.60 -12.66
CA GLU A 249 -14.72 -24.72 -11.20
C GLU A 249 -14.45 -26.19 -10.83
N GLY A 250 -13.52 -26.40 -9.90
CA GLY A 250 -13.14 -27.74 -9.46
C GLY A 250 -12.37 -28.55 -10.51
N SER A 251 -11.94 -27.94 -11.63
CA SER A 251 -11.07 -28.63 -12.59
C SER A 251 -9.70 -28.90 -11.96
N ASN A 252 -8.97 -29.88 -12.52
CA ASN A 252 -7.58 -30.13 -12.14
C ASN A 252 -6.59 -29.19 -12.86
N ASP A 253 -7.09 -28.15 -13.51
CA ASP A 253 -6.24 -27.18 -14.19
C ASP A 253 -5.38 -26.39 -13.19
N GLU A 254 -4.12 -26.21 -13.51
CA GLU A 254 -3.18 -25.38 -12.76
C GLU A 254 -2.90 -24.11 -13.54
N ILE A 255 -2.74 -22.99 -12.83
CA ILE A 255 -2.54 -21.68 -13.45
C ILE A 255 -1.30 -20.96 -12.95
N ALA A 256 -0.76 -20.07 -13.78
CA ALA A 256 0.07 -18.96 -13.31
C ALA A 256 -0.79 -17.72 -13.16
N LEU A 257 -0.55 -16.98 -12.09
CA LEU A 257 -1.23 -15.74 -11.76
C LEU A 257 -0.23 -14.58 -11.83
N LEU A 258 -0.58 -13.50 -12.52
CA LEU A 258 0.17 -12.24 -12.52
C LEU A 258 -0.79 -11.11 -12.09
N ILE A 259 -0.49 -10.46 -10.97
CA ILE A 259 -1.11 -9.22 -10.52
C ILE A 259 -0.19 -8.08 -10.93
N ASN A 260 -0.64 -7.28 -11.87
CA ASN A 260 0.14 -6.23 -12.50
C ASN A 260 -0.42 -4.85 -12.18
N GLY A 261 0.38 -3.98 -11.54
CA GLY A 261 0.05 -2.58 -11.34
C GLY A 261 0.32 -1.73 -12.58
N PHE A 262 -0.42 -0.64 -12.73
CA PHE A 262 -0.26 0.26 -13.88
C PHE A 262 0.69 1.44 -13.65
N GLY A 263 1.44 1.45 -12.54
CA GLY A 263 2.51 2.40 -12.25
C GLY A 263 2.28 3.28 -11.01
N ALA A 264 1.06 3.74 -10.76
CA ALA A 264 0.74 4.56 -9.60
C ALA A 264 0.11 3.78 -8.43
N THR A 265 -0.26 2.53 -8.62
CA THR A 265 -0.82 1.70 -7.55
C THR A 265 0.28 1.21 -6.60
N PRO A 266 0.18 1.48 -5.28
CA PRO A 266 1.17 1.03 -4.30
C PRO A 266 1.23 -0.51 -4.22
N MET A 267 2.41 -1.03 -3.88
CA MET A 267 2.59 -2.48 -3.66
C MET A 267 1.66 -3.05 -2.58
N GLN A 268 1.33 -2.27 -1.57
CA GLN A 268 0.36 -2.61 -0.53
C GLN A 268 -0.99 -3.01 -1.13
N GLU A 269 -1.52 -2.19 -2.03
CA GLU A 269 -2.81 -2.45 -2.70
C GLU A 269 -2.72 -3.64 -3.66
N LEU A 270 -1.59 -3.81 -4.36
CA LEU A 270 -1.38 -4.97 -5.23
C LEU A 270 -1.36 -6.28 -4.43
N TYR A 271 -0.74 -6.32 -3.25
CA TYR A 271 -0.77 -7.52 -2.39
C TYR A 271 -2.15 -7.74 -1.76
N LEU A 272 -2.87 -6.67 -1.38
CA LEU A 272 -4.25 -6.78 -0.93
C LEU A 272 -5.14 -7.37 -2.04
N PHE A 273 -5.02 -6.86 -3.25
CA PHE A 273 -5.75 -7.37 -4.40
C PHE A 273 -5.38 -8.83 -4.72
N ASN A 274 -4.09 -9.19 -4.61
CA ASN A 274 -3.64 -10.57 -4.73
C ASN A 274 -4.31 -11.49 -3.69
N ASN A 275 -4.49 -11.03 -2.45
CA ASN A 275 -5.21 -11.79 -1.42
C ASN A 275 -6.66 -12.08 -1.86
N SER A 276 -7.39 -11.06 -2.33
CA SER A 276 -8.77 -11.21 -2.81
C SER A 276 -8.87 -12.15 -4.01
N VAL A 277 -7.95 -12.03 -4.98
CA VAL A 277 -7.90 -12.89 -6.18
C VAL A 277 -7.56 -14.34 -5.81
N THR A 278 -6.58 -14.55 -4.93
CA THR A 278 -6.19 -15.89 -4.48
C THR A 278 -7.31 -16.58 -3.71
N ARG A 279 -8.02 -15.85 -2.84
CA ARG A 279 -9.19 -16.33 -2.14
C ARG A 279 -10.30 -16.74 -3.11
N GLU A 280 -10.56 -15.95 -4.12
CA GLU A 280 -11.60 -16.23 -5.10
C GLU A 280 -11.26 -17.46 -5.98
N LEU A 281 -9.99 -17.65 -6.34
CA LEU A 281 -9.52 -18.85 -7.02
C LEU A 281 -9.61 -20.09 -6.11
N ALA A 282 -9.28 -19.96 -4.83
CA ALA A 282 -9.40 -21.03 -3.85
C ALA A 282 -10.85 -21.48 -3.63
N LYS A 283 -11.81 -20.53 -3.53
CA LYS A 283 -13.26 -20.85 -3.47
C LYS A 283 -13.74 -21.68 -4.65
N ARG A 284 -13.13 -21.51 -5.83
CA ARG A 284 -13.43 -22.25 -7.06
C ARG A 284 -12.61 -23.54 -7.23
N ASN A 285 -11.78 -23.89 -6.22
CA ASN A 285 -10.85 -25.01 -6.26
C ASN A 285 -9.89 -24.97 -7.47
N ILE A 286 -9.42 -23.78 -7.85
CA ILE A 286 -8.41 -23.59 -8.89
C ILE A 286 -7.03 -23.54 -8.23
N LYS A 287 -6.12 -24.39 -8.67
CA LYS A 287 -4.77 -24.47 -8.11
C LYS A 287 -3.83 -23.46 -8.79
N ILE A 288 -3.24 -22.60 -7.97
CA ILE A 288 -2.21 -21.66 -8.43
C ILE A 288 -0.85 -22.35 -8.33
N TYR A 289 -0.15 -22.49 -9.45
CA TYR A 289 1.18 -23.06 -9.52
C TYR A 289 2.27 -22.01 -9.22
N LYS A 290 2.09 -20.77 -9.71
CA LYS A 290 3.02 -19.67 -9.48
C LYS A 290 2.29 -18.33 -9.53
N THR A 291 2.63 -17.43 -8.58
CA THR A 291 2.14 -16.05 -8.55
C THR A 291 3.27 -15.06 -8.74
N PHE A 292 2.98 -13.98 -9.47
CA PHE A 292 3.82 -12.81 -9.61
C PHE A 292 2.98 -11.56 -9.25
N VAL A 293 3.55 -10.66 -8.44
CA VAL A 293 2.89 -9.41 -8.02
C VAL A 293 3.85 -8.26 -8.19
N GLY A 294 3.46 -7.21 -8.91
CA GLY A 294 4.31 -6.04 -9.12
C GLY A 294 3.89 -5.20 -10.32
N ASN A 295 4.71 -4.23 -10.67
CA ASN A 295 4.57 -3.46 -11.89
C ASN A 295 5.41 -4.13 -12.99
N TYR A 296 4.77 -4.76 -13.97
CA TYR A 296 5.43 -5.48 -15.05
C TYR A 296 5.12 -4.90 -16.44
N MET A 297 3.92 -4.38 -16.62
CA MET A 297 3.51 -3.66 -17.82
C MET A 297 2.55 -2.54 -17.42
N THR A 298 3.08 -1.34 -17.34
CA THR A 298 2.39 -0.17 -16.79
C THR A 298 1.71 0.69 -17.86
N SER A 299 1.04 1.74 -17.44
CA SER A 299 0.54 2.82 -18.27
C SER A 299 0.97 4.15 -17.65
N ILE A 300 2.28 4.39 -17.64
CA ILE A 300 2.96 5.56 -17.05
C ILE A 300 2.64 5.67 -15.55
N ASP A 301 1.77 6.61 -15.19
CA ASP A 301 1.34 6.95 -13.83
C ASP A 301 -0.15 6.69 -13.59
N MET A 302 -0.73 5.73 -14.28
CA MET A 302 -2.13 5.31 -14.09
C MET A 302 -2.27 4.53 -12.76
N ALA A 303 -3.23 4.89 -11.93
CA ALA A 303 -3.62 4.09 -10.78
C ALA A 303 -4.64 3.04 -11.21
N GLY A 304 -4.37 1.80 -10.89
CA GLY A 304 -5.16 0.65 -11.29
C GLY A 304 -4.30 -0.61 -11.38
N ALA A 305 -4.90 -1.71 -11.77
CA ALA A 305 -4.22 -2.98 -11.90
C ALA A 305 -4.87 -3.89 -12.96
N SER A 306 -4.16 -4.95 -13.33
CA SER A 306 -4.70 -6.03 -14.14
C SER A 306 -4.39 -7.40 -13.53
N ILE A 307 -5.24 -8.37 -13.82
CA ILE A 307 -5.00 -9.78 -13.57
C ILE A 307 -4.67 -10.43 -14.91
N SER A 308 -3.59 -11.21 -14.94
CA SER A 308 -3.34 -12.15 -16.04
C SER A 308 -3.33 -13.59 -15.48
N ILE A 309 -4.07 -14.47 -16.10
CA ILE A 309 -4.12 -15.90 -15.79
C ILE A 309 -3.62 -16.67 -16.99
N MET A 310 -2.62 -17.54 -16.78
CA MET A 310 -2.15 -18.48 -17.79
C MET A 310 -2.50 -19.91 -17.37
N LYS A 311 -3.25 -20.62 -18.19
CA LYS A 311 -3.49 -22.07 -18.04
C LYS A 311 -2.21 -22.83 -18.33
N LEU A 312 -1.82 -23.72 -17.45
CA LEU A 312 -0.56 -24.43 -17.50
C LEU A 312 -0.75 -25.93 -17.78
N ASP A 313 0.09 -26.47 -18.66
CA ASP A 313 0.39 -27.88 -18.74
C ASP A 313 1.81 -28.14 -18.22
N ASP A 314 2.26 -29.38 -18.22
CA ASP A 314 3.58 -29.77 -17.68
C ASP A 314 4.76 -29.11 -18.40
N GLN A 315 4.62 -28.84 -19.71
CA GLN A 315 5.64 -28.12 -20.48
C GLN A 315 5.72 -26.65 -20.04
N LEU A 316 4.58 -25.98 -19.97
CA LEU A 316 4.53 -24.57 -19.56
C LEU A 316 4.96 -24.39 -18.09
N LYS A 317 4.58 -25.31 -17.19
CA LYS A 317 5.06 -25.31 -15.79
C LYS A 317 6.59 -25.40 -15.70
N LYS A 318 7.18 -26.32 -16.43
CA LYS A 318 8.64 -26.48 -16.47
C LYS A 318 9.32 -25.20 -16.96
N LEU A 319 8.87 -24.63 -18.06
CA LEU A 319 9.46 -23.43 -18.64
C LEU A 319 9.25 -22.18 -17.77
N LEU A 320 8.07 -22.05 -17.13
CA LEU A 320 7.76 -20.93 -16.25
C LEU A 320 8.72 -20.85 -15.04
N THR A 321 9.11 -22.00 -14.52
CA THR A 321 9.95 -22.12 -13.30
C THR A 321 11.44 -22.23 -13.57
N MET A 322 11.86 -22.27 -14.82
CA MET A 322 13.28 -22.19 -15.16
C MET A 322 13.87 -20.84 -14.71
N PRO A 323 15.14 -20.82 -14.27
CA PRO A 323 15.79 -19.57 -13.86
C PRO A 323 15.76 -18.51 -14.95
N CYS A 324 15.59 -17.27 -14.54
CA CYS A 324 15.82 -16.09 -15.38
C CYS A 324 16.31 -14.92 -14.50
N ASP A 325 17.12 -14.06 -15.10
CA ASP A 325 17.64 -12.86 -14.41
C ASP A 325 17.65 -11.68 -15.38
N THR A 326 16.80 -10.70 -15.09
CA THR A 326 16.67 -9.46 -15.84
C THR A 326 16.50 -8.30 -14.86
N PRO A 327 16.67 -7.04 -15.27
CA PRO A 327 16.43 -5.88 -14.39
C PRO A 327 15.11 -5.92 -13.63
N ALA A 328 14.03 -6.41 -14.23
CA ALA A 328 12.68 -6.33 -13.67
C ALA A 328 11.99 -7.68 -13.44
N PHE A 329 12.61 -8.79 -13.77
CA PHE A 329 12.00 -10.11 -13.59
C PHE A 329 13.04 -11.17 -13.25
N LYS A 330 12.81 -11.85 -12.12
CA LYS A 330 13.75 -12.85 -11.62
C LYS A 330 13.04 -14.10 -11.13
N VAL A 331 13.50 -15.24 -11.60
CA VAL A 331 13.12 -16.56 -11.09
C VAL A 331 14.41 -17.33 -10.77
N SER A 332 14.65 -17.64 -9.50
CA SER A 332 15.87 -18.35 -9.08
C SER A 332 15.65 -19.84 -8.91
N LYS A 333 14.55 -20.23 -8.28
CA LYS A 333 14.13 -21.63 -8.12
C LYS A 333 12.61 -21.71 -7.97
N HIS A 334 12.06 -22.87 -8.28
CA HIS A 334 10.68 -23.17 -7.99
C HIS A 334 10.49 -23.42 -6.49
N ILE A 335 9.46 -22.81 -5.93
CA ILE A 335 8.92 -23.10 -4.60
C ILE A 335 7.44 -23.32 -4.82
N GLU A 336 6.92 -24.43 -4.31
CA GLU A 336 5.49 -24.74 -4.40
C GLU A 336 4.66 -23.63 -3.76
N SER A 337 3.54 -23.28 -4.40
CA SER A 337 2.61 -22.31 -3.82
C SER A 337 1.93 -22.92 -2.59
N ILE A 338 1.72 -22.07 -1.60
CA ILE A 338 0.94 -22.43 -0.40
C ILE A 338 -0.55 -22.38 -0.70
N ALA A 339 -1.31 -23.25 -0.05
CA ALA A 339 -2.78 -23.18 -0.09
C ALA A 339 -3.24 -21.86 0.56
N TYR A 340 -4.30 -21.27 0.02
CA TYR A 340 -4.89 -20.08 0.62
C TYR A 340 -5.39 -20.41 2.03
N THR A 341 -5.04 -19.55 2.96
CA THR A 341 -5.56 -19.56 4.33
C THR A 341 -6.24 -18.22 4.58
N ASP A 342 -7.48 -18.24 5.03
CA ASP A 342 -8.21 -17.01 5.32
C ASP A 342 -7.55 -16.27 6.48
N VAL A 343 -7.54 -14.96 6.40
CA VAL A 343 -7.10 -14.11 7.50
C VAL A 343 -8.27 -14.04 8.49
N GLU A 344 -8.00 -14.37 9.75
CA GLU A 344 -8.95 -14.07 10.82
C GLU A 344 -9.08 -12.55 10.93
N ILE A 345 -10.06 -12.01 10.24
CA ILE A 345 -10.49 -10.64 10.44
C ILE A 345 -11.47 -10.72 11.61
N GLU A 346 -11.10 -10.17 12.75
CA GLU A 346 -12.06 -9.96 13.82
C GLU A 346 -13.24 -9.19 13.21
N ASP A 347 -14.41 -9.83 13.18
CA ASP A 347 -15.67 -9.14 12.88
C ASP A 347 -15.89 -8.14 14.01
N LEU A 348 -15.36 -6.94 13.82
CA LEU A 348 -15.61 -5.82 14.70
C LEU A 348 -17.05 -5.35 14.43
N ASN A 349 -18.03 -6.13 14.94
CA ASN A 349 -19.44 -5.76 14.93
C ASN A 349 -19.63 -4.54 15.84
N ASP A 350 -19.28 -3.36 15.33
CA ASP A 350 -19.48 -2.08 16.03
C ASP A 350 -20.97 -1.74 16.21
N GLU A 351 -21.89 -2.48 15.58
CA GLU A 351 -23.33 -2.27 15.70
C GLU A 351 -23.88 -2.52 17.13
N GLU A 352 -23.18 -3.32 17.93
CA GLU A 352 -23.57 -3.62 19.33
C GLU A 352 -22.74 -2.84 20.37
N VAL A 353 -21.74 -2.06 19.96
CA VAL A 353 -20.85 -1.33 20.86
C VAL A 353 -21.19 0.15 20.88
N SER A 354 -21.60 0.63 22.05
CA SER A 354 -21.76 2.08 22.25
C SER A 354 -20.42 2.74 22.53
N PHE A 355 -20.06 3.72 21.70
CA PHE A 355 -18.90 4.57 21.94
C PHE A 355 -19.23 5.81 22.82
N LYS A 356 -20.47 5.91 23.28
CA LYS A 356 -20.87 6.90 24.29
C LYS A 356 -20.63 6.37 25.70
N VAL A 357 -20.73 7.25 26.70
CA VAL A 357 -20.66 6.83 28.10
C VAL A 357 -21.78 5.83 28.40
N GLU A 358 -21.42 4.62 28.84
CA GLU A 358 -22.32 3.56 29.28
C GLU A 358 -22.35 3.39 30.80
N THR A 359 -21.33 3.92 31.49
CA THR A 359 -21.22 3.88 32.94
C THR A 359 -22.34 4.70 33.58
N ASP A 360 -22.90 4.16 34.67
CA ASP A 360 -24.02 4.81 35.35
C ASP A 360 -23.67 6.28 35.71
N LYS A 361 -24.59 7.16 35.41
CA LYS A 361 -24.43 8.59 35.69
C LYS A 361 -24.27 8.90 37.18
N GLU A 362 -24.74 8.05 38.07
CA GLU A 362 -24.52 8.19 39.50
C GLU A 362 -23.03 8.10 39.87
N TYR A 363 -22.22 7.45 39.04
CA TYR A 363 -20.77 7.35 39.23
C TYR A 363 -20.04 8.67 38.94
N SER A 364 -20.69 9.69 38.38
CA SER A 364 -20.15 11.05 38.27
C SER A 364 -20.20 11.84 39.58
N VAL A 365 -20.92 11.36 40.60
CA VAL A 365 -21.11 12.07 41.87
C VAL A 365 -19.96 11.78 42.83
N ILE A 366 -19.23 12.84 43.20
CA ILE A 366 -18.17 12.78 44.21
C ILE A 366 -18.81 12.92 45.60
N LYS A 367 -18.57 11.92 46.48
CA LYS A 367 -19.08 11.90 47.85
C LYS A 367 -17.93 12.01 48.85
N ASP A 368 -18.16 12.69 49.93
CA ASP A 368 -17.19 12.83 51.06
C ASP A 368 -15.81 13.31 50.61
N ASN A 369 -15.76 14.10 49.53
CA ASN A 369 -14.52 14.61 48.90
C ASN A 369 -13.49 13.50 48.57
N LYS A 370 -14.00 12.32 48.14
CA LYS A 370 -13.21 11.16 47.76
C LYS A 370 -13.56 10.70 46.35
N ILE A 371 -12.59 10.15 45.65
CA ILE A 371 -12.72 9.57 44.34
C ILE A 371 -12.74 8.05 44.46
N THR A 372 -13.86 7.43 44.20
CA THR A 372 -14.05 5.99 44.27
C THR A 372 -13.69 5.28 42.97
N LEU A 373 -13.60 3.94 42.98
CA LEU A 373 -13.46 3.12 41.78
C LEU A 373 -14.56 3.45 40.74
N ASN A 374 -15.80 3.63 41.19
CA ASN A 374 -16.91 4.00 40.29
C ASN A 374 -16.67 5.35 39.60
N ASN A 375 -16.13 6.34 40.32
CA ASN A 375 -15.78 7.61 39.72
C ASN A 375 -14.65 7.46 38.68
N ILE A 376 -13.64 6.63 38.95
CA ILE A 376 -12.54 6.36 38.00
C ILE A 376 -13.07 5.66 36.75
N MET A 377 -13.99 4.68 36.88
CA MET A 377 -14.66 4.03 35.76
C MET A 377 -15.39 5.07 34.89
N TYR A 378 -16.19 5.96 35.51
CA TYR A 378 -16.89 7.03 34.78
C TYR A 378 -15.93 7.97 34.05
N ILE A 379 -14.84 8.37 34.70
CA ILE A 379 -13.81 9.24 34.14
C ILE A 379 -13.18 8.60 32.90
N VAL A 380 -12.81 7.31 32.95
CA VAL A 380 -12.18 6.60 31.82
C VAL A 380 -13.18 6.38 30.69
N ASP A 381 -14.45 6.10 31.01
CA ASP A 381 -15.50 5.97 30.00
C ASP A 381 -15.76 7.31 29.29
N LYS A 382 -15.86 8.41 30.06
CA LYS A 382 -15.99 9.76 29.49
C LYS A 382 -14.77 10.17 28.65
N MET A 383 -13.57 9.81 29.10
CA MET A 383 -12.33 10.00 28.33
C MET A 383 -12.40 9.27 26.99
N SER A 384 -12.88 8.02 26.99
CA SER A 384 -13.02 7.21 25.79
C SER A 384 -14.00 7.84 24.78
N GLU A 385 -15.19 8.25 25.23
CA GLU A 385 -16.16 8.98 24.41
C GLU A 385 -15.53 10.26 23.82
N CYS A 386 -14.86 11.05 24.65
CA CYS A 386 -14.25 12.31 24.24
C CYS A 386 -13.19 12.10 23.14
N ILE A 387 -12.31 11.11 23.31
CA ILE A 387 -11.26 10.78 22.33
C ILE A 387 -11.87 10.33 21.01
N ILE A 388 -12.83 9.42 21.05
CA ILE A 388 -13.46 8.85 19.85
C ILE A 388 -14.25 9.92 19.09
N THR A 389 -14.98 10.78 19.80
CA THR A 389 -15.76 11.86 19.18
C THR A 389 -14.88 12.93 18.53
N ASN A 390 -13.69 13.17 19.07
CA ASN A 390 -12.76 14.18 18.58
C ASN A 390 -11.64 13.61 17.69
N GLU A 391 -11.76 12.40 17.18
CA GLU A 391 -10.74 11.75 16.33
C GLU A 391 -10.36 12.63 15.13
N VAL A 392 -11.35 13.09 14.34
CA VAL A 392 -11.09 13.89 13.14
C VAL A 392 -10.47 15.25 13.50
N PRO A 393 -11.02 16.05 14.44
CA PRO A 393 -10.38 17.28 14.89
C PRO A 393 -8.92 17.10 15.38
N PHE A 394 -8.62 16.00 16.08
CA PHE A 394 -7.27 15.73 16.55
C PHE A 394 -6.32 15.37 15.39
N CYS A 395 -6.79 14.63 14.37
CA CYS A 395 -6.03 14.36 13.15
C CYS A 395 -5.76 15.64 12.35
N GLU A 396 -6.79 16.48 12.18
CA GLU A 396 -6.65 17.75 11.47
C GLU A 396 -5.62 18.66 12.14
N LEU A 397 -5.65 18.74 13.47
CA LEU A 397 -4.68 19.55 14.21
C LEU A 397 -3.26 18.99 14.08
N ASP A 398 -3.09 17.68 14.16
CA ASP A 398 -1.80 17.01 14.02
C ASP A 398 -1.20 17.19 12.61
N SER A 399 -2.03 17.29 11.57
CA SER A 399 -1.57 17.45 10.19
C SER A 399 -0.79 18.75 9.94
N HIS A 400 -0.89 19.76 10.81
CA HIS A 400 -0.14 21.01 10.69
C HIS A 400 1.35 20.88 11.05
N ALA A 401 1.71 19.92 11.93
CA ALA A 401 3.09 19.75 12.39
C ALA A 401 3.52 18.28 12.48
N GLY A 402 2.58 17.34 12.42
CA GLY A 402 2.78 15.90 12.39
C GLY A 402 2.41 15.28 11.04
N ASP A 403 2.01 14.03 11.06
CA ASP A 403 1.55 13.25 9.90
C ASP A 403 0.03 13.06 9.85
N GLY A 404 -0.72 13.69 10.76
CA GLY A 404 -2.18 13.68 10.80
C GLY A 404 -2.79 12.39 11.35
N ASP A 405 -2.01 11.51 11.98
CA ASP A 405 -2.49 10.21 12.44
C ASP A 405 -2.84 10.16 13.95
N PHE A 406 -2.54 11.21 14.71
CA PHE A 406 -2.67 11.21 16.16
C PHE A 406 -4.07 10.83 16.64
N GLY A 407 -5.12 11.49 16.12
CA GLY A 407 -6.51 11.22 16.52
C GLY A 407 -6.89 9.77 16.27
N MET A 408 -6.62 9.26 15.08
CA MET A 408 -6.90 7.87 14.69
C MET A 408 -6.12 6.88 15.55
N SER A 409 -4.83 7.14 15.78
CA SER A 409 -3.96 6.28 16.58
C SER A 409 -4.43 6.10 18.01
N VAL A 410 -4.90 7.18 18.65
CA VAL A 410 -5.43 7.13 20.03
C VAL A 410 -6.84 6.55 20.04
N ALA A 411 -7.73 7.01 19.15
CA ALA A 411 -9.13 6.55 19.11
C ALA A 411 -9.23 5.03 18.87
N LYS A 412 -8.35 4.44 18.09
CA LYS A 412 -8.30 2.99 17.87
C LYS A 412 -8.19 2.21 19.18
N GLY A 413 -7.28 2.60 20.06
CA GLY A 413 -7.12 1.94 21.36
C GLY A 413 -8.31 2.14 22.28
N PHE A 414 -8.88 3.34 22.31
CA PHE A 414 -10.05 3.63 23.14
C PHE A 414 -11.35 3.02 22.59
N ARG A 415 -11.48 2.80 21.27
CA ARG A 415 -12.56 1.95 20.74
C ARG A 415 -12.43 0.51 21.22
N GLN A 416 -11.24 -0.04 21.18
CA GLN A 416 -11.03 -1.40 21.69
C GLN A 416 -11.29 -1.49 23.19
N LEU A 417 -10.90 -0.48 23.98
CA LEU A 417 -11.25 -0.38 25.38
C LEU A 417 -12.78 -0.41 25.60
N LYS A 418 -13.54 0.27 24.74
CA LYS A 418 -15.01 0.25 24.78
C LYS A 418 -15.59 -1.13 24.40
N ARG A 419 -14.99 -1.86 23.46
CA ARG A 419 -15.39 -3.23 23.11
C ARG A 419 -15.22 -4.18 24.30
N GLU A 420 -14.10 -4.06 25.00
CA GLU A 420 -13.79 -4.88 26.18
C GLU A 420 -14.39 -4.33 27.49
N TRP A 421 -15.10 -3.19 27.43
CA TRP A 421 -15.55 -2.46 28.61
C TRP A 421 -16.33 -3.31 29.60
N LYS A 422 -17.33 -4.05 29.13
CA LYS A 422 -18.19 -4.89 29.98
C LYS A 422 -17.39 -6.00 30.65
N GLU A 423 -16.43 -6.59 29.96
CA GLU A 423 -15.55 -7.62 30.52
C GLU A 423 -14.66 -7.02 31.61
N ILE A 424 -14.04 -5.87 31.32
CA ILE A 424 -13.14 -5.20 32.27
C ILE A 424 -13.87 -4.84 33.57
N ILE A 425 -15.03 -4.18 33.49
CA ILE A 425 -15.76 -3.72 34.68
C ILE A 425 -16.49 -4.83 35.44
N SER A 426 -16.66 -6.02 34.88
CA SER A 426 -17.31 -7.16 35.53
C SER A 426 -16.37 -8.00 36.40
N LYS A 427 -15.07 -7.72 36.41
CA LYS A 427 -14.09 -8.47 37.20
C LYS A 427 -14.33 -8.30 38.72
N GLU A 428 -14.43 -9.41 39.43
CA GLU A 428 -14.62 -9.40 40.90
C GLU A 428 -13.38 -8.88 41.64
N ASN A 429 -13.58 -8.26 42.81
CA ASN A 429 -12.52 -7.73 43.71
C ASN A 429 -11.58 -6.73 43.03
N MET A 430 -12.11 -5.88 42.12
CA MET A 430 -11.34 -4.89 41.39
C MET A 430 -10.99 -3.71 42.30
N SER A 431 -9.70 -3.36 42.32
CA SER A 431 -9.20 -2.10 42.88
C SER A 431 -9.05 -1.04 41.77
N ILE A 432 -8.85 0.23 42.18
CA ILE A 432 -8.57 1.30 41.21
C ILE A 432 -7.31 0.98 40.41
N GLY A 433 -6.27 0.45 41.06
CA GLY A 433 -5.03 0.09 40.38
C GLY A 433 -5.18 -1.05 39.38
N SER A 434 -5.90 -2.12 39.74
CA SER A 434 -6.14 -3.25 38.83
C SER A 434 -7.02 -2.87 37.62
N PHE A 435 -8.00 -1.98 37.83
CA PHE A 435 -8.81 -1.41 36.75
C PHE A 435 -7.95 -0.61 35.75
N LEU A 436 -7.14 0.34 36.25
CA LEU A 436 -6.26 1.15 35.41
C LEU A 436 -5.18 0.30 34.71
N ASP A 437 -4.69 -0.78 35.35
CA ASP A 437 -3.75 -1.70 34.72
C ASP A 437 -4.42 -2.48 33.57
N SER A 438 -5.65 -2.95 33.75
CA SER A 438 -6.44 -3.59 32.69
C SER A 438 -6.62 -2.63 31.49
N CYS A 439 -7.03 -1.38 31.75
CA CYS A 439 -7.15 -0.36 30.70
C CYS A 439 -5.81 -0.11 30.00
N SER A 440 -4.70 -0.07 30.76
CA SER A 440 -3.37 0.18 30.19
C SER A 440 -2.95 -0.88 29.18
N MET A 441 -3.29 -2.15 29.43
CA MET A 441 -2.94 -3.27 28.54
C MET A 441 -3.65 -3.13 27.20
N VAL A 442 -4.95 -2.87 27.21
CA VAL A 442 -5.73 -2.67 25.99
C VAL A 442 -5.22 -1.46 25.18
N ILE A 443 -4.91 -0.34 25.88
CA ILE A 443 -4.38 0.87 25.26
C ILE A 443 -3.00 0.62 24.64
N MET A 444 -2.10 -0.07 25.34
CA MET A 444 -0.75 -0.40 24.83
C MET A 444 -0.79 -1.27 23.58
N GLU A 445 -1.71 -2.22 23.55
CA GLU A 445 -1.84 -3.17 22.44
C GLU A 445 -2.47 -2.53 21.21
N ASN A 446 -3.46 -1.65 21.39
CA ASN A 446 -4.33 -1.22 20.30
C ASN A 446 -4.12 0.22 19.82
N CYS A 447 -3.54 1.12 20.62
CA CYS A 447 -3.16 2.44 20.11
C CYS A 447 -1.98 2.34 19.14
N GLY A 448 -2.05 3.09 18.05
CA GLY A 448 -1.01 3.10 17.03
C GLY A 448 0.26 3.87 17.43
N GLY A 449 1.36 3.60 16.77
CA GLY A 449 2.60 4.38 16.83
C GLY A 449 3.13 4.65 18.24
N ALA A 450 3.48 5.91 18.52
CA ALA A 450 3.96 6.35 19.84
C ALA A 450 2.85 6.47 20.89
N SER A 451 1.58 6.54 20.47
CA SER A 451 0.43 6.73 21.36
C SER A 451 0.28 5.56 22.34
N GLY A 452 0.43 4.31 21.87
CA GLY A 452 0.35 3.12 22.73
C GLY A 452 1.30 3.18 23.93
N PRO A 453 2.61 3.28 23.72
CA PRO A 453 3.58 3.41 24.82
C PRO A 453 3.34 4.63 25.72
N ILE A 454 2.96 5.77 25.18
CA ILE A 454 2.76 7.02 25.92
C ILE A 454 1.51 6.93 26.81
N TRP A 455 0.34 6.68 26.22
CA TRP A 455 -0.92 6.63 26.95
C TRP A 455 -0.98 5.41 27.88
N GLY A 456 -0.56 4.25 27.38
CA GLY A 456 -0.55 3.04 28.20
C GLY A 456 0.40 3.11 29.39
N SER A 457 1.59 3.72 29.25
CA SER A 457 2.49 3.90 30.39
C SER A 457 1.93 4.86 31.45
N ALA A 458 1.17 5.87 31.04
CA ALA A 458 0.47 6.77 31.95
C ALA A 458 -0.55 6.01 32.81
N PHE A 459 -1.44 5.23 32.19
CA PHE A 459 -2.43 4.42 32.88
C PHE A 459 -1.79 3.37 33.80
N ARG A 460 -0.73 2.70 33.31
CA ARG A 460 -0.01 1.70 34.12
C ARG A 460 0.66 2.31 35.33
N ALA A 461 1.28 3.48 35.19
CA ALA A 461 1.91 4.18 36.32
C ALA A 461 0.88 4.70 37.32
N ALA A 462 -0.24 5.22 36.82
CA ALA A 462 -1.39 5.58 37.64
C ALA A 462 -1.87 4.40 38.49
N GLY A 463 -2.12 3.26 37.84
CA GLY A 463 -2.58 2.04 38.49
C GLY A 463 -1.60 1.53 39.57
N LYS A 464 -0.29 1.53 39.27
CA LYS A 464 0.75 1.12 40.21
C LYS A 464 0.88 2.07 41.40
N ASN A 465 0.67 3.38 41.18
CA ASN A 465 0.76 4.36 42.26
C ASN A 465 -0.35 4.19 43.30
N VAL A 466 -1.57 3.91 42.87
CA VAL A 466 -2.72 3.76 43.76
C VAL A 466 -2.93 2.33 44.27
N GLY A 467 -2.41 1.33 43.57
CA GLY A 467 -2.42 -0.09 44.02
C GLY A 467 -3.82 -0.59 44.37
N ASP A 468 -3.97 -1.15 45.54
CA ASP A 468 -5.21 -1.81 45.99
C ASP A 468 -6.23 -0.85 46.64
N LEU A 469 -6.05 0.46 46.51
CA LEU A 469 -7.01 1.44 47.02
C LEU A 469 -8.35 1.33 46.31
N SER A 470 -9.44 1.40 47.08
CA SER A 470 -10.82 1.45 46.58
C SER A 470 -11.35 2.88 46.49
N GLU A 471 -10.74 3.82 47.15
CA GLU A 471 -11.04 5.25 47.12
C GLU A 471 -9.75 6.08 47.27
N LEU A 472 -9.71 7.24 46.65
CA LEU A 472 -8.59 8.17 46.65
C LEU A 472 -8.97 9.47 47.33
N THR A 473 -8.05 9.99 48.12
CA THR A 473 -8.08 11.39 48.55
C THR A 473 -7.56 12.28 47.41
N ILE A 474 -7.71 13.59 47.58
CA ILE A 474 -7.13 14.57 46.63
C ILE A 474 -5.60 14.42 46.51
N ASN A 475 -4.93 14.08 47.61
CA ASN A 475 -3.48 13.83 47.64
C ASN A 475 -3.10 12.56 46.86
N ASP A 476 -3.89 11.48 47.00
CA ASP A 476 -3.66 10.23 46.26
C ASP A 476 -3.82 10.45 44.76
N PHE A 477 -4.86 11.20 44.37
CA PHE A 477 -5.11 11.50 42.96
C PHE A 477 -4.03 12.41 42.38
N ALA A 478 -3.60 13.44 43.10
CA ALA A 478 -2.47 14.29 42.69
C ALA A 478 -1.18 13.45 42.48
N SER A 479 -0.86 12.54 43.42
CA SER A 479 0.26 11.62 43.29
C SER A 479 0.14 10.70 42.09
N MET A 480 -1.06 10.19 41.81
CA MET A 480 -1.36 9.34 40.68
C MET A 480 -1.08 10.06 39.33
N ILE A 481 -1.55 11.31 39.17
CA ILE A 481 -1.31 12.11 37.95
C ILE A 481 0.19 12.46 37.83
N GLN A 482 0.89 12.80 38.89
CA GLN A 482 2.34 13.04 38.84
C GLN A 482 3.12 11.77 38.45
N SER A 483 2.66 10.59 38.87
CA SER A 483 3.24 9.31 38.43
C SER A 483 3.04 9.07 36.93
N SER A 484 1.88 9.46 36.37
CA SER A 484 1.61 9.41 34.94
C SER A 484 2.53 10.32 34.16
N VAL A 485 2.74 11.56 34.59
CA VAL A 485 3.71 12.51 34.00
C VAL A 485 5.08 11.88 33.90
N LYS A 486 5.59 11.36 35.04
CA LYS A 486 6.91 10.75 35.11
C LYS A 486 7.06 9.55 34.18
N ALA A 487 6.04 8.70 34.10
CA ALA A 487 6.04 7.53 33.21
C ALA A 487 6.12 7.92 31.74
N ILE A 488 5.36 8.95 31.31
CA ILE A 488 5.43 9.49 29.95
C ILE A 488 6.82 10.05 29.65
N GLN A 489 7.40 10.82 30.56
CA GLN A 489 8.75 11.37 30.42
C GLN A 489 9.82 10.28 30.30
N GLU A 490 9.76 9.23 31.12
CA GLU A 490 10.67 8.08 31.05
C GLU A 490 10.47 7.26 29.76
N THR A 491 9.24 7.14 29.27
CA THR A 491 8.94 6.50 27.98
C THR A 491 9.56 7.29 26.84
N GLY A 492 9.40 8.61 26.82
CA GLY A 492 10.03 9.49 25.85
C GLY A 492 11.57 9.42 25.91
N LYS A 493 12.15 9.36 27.11
CA LYS A 493 13.59 9.24 27.30
C LYS A 493 14.19 7.99 26.65
N ARG A 494 13.49 6.87 26.66
CA ARG A 494 13.94 5.63 25.98
C ARG A 494 14.05 5.80 24.47
N SER A 495 13.25 6.66 23.88
CA SER A 495 13.24 6.91 22.42
C SER A 495 14.13 8.08 22.00
N PHE A 496 14.11 9.18 22.76
CA PHE A 496 14.75 10.45 22.38
C PHE A 496 15.99 10.78 23.21
N GLY A 497 16.41 9.90 24.12
CA GLY A 497 17.57 10.13 25.00
C GLY A 497 17.28 11.09 26.16
N ARG A 498 16.17 11.82 26.15
CA ARG A 498 15.67 12.66 27.23
C ARG A 498 14.15 12.61 27.33
N GLY A 499 13.60 12.91 28.50
CA GLY A 499 12.18 13.12 28.68
C GLY A 499 11.73 14.49 28.15
N ALA A 500 10.48 14.59 27.75
CA ALA A 500 9.86 15.85 27.38
C ALA A 500 9.70 16.75 28.60
N VAL A 501 9.87 18.06 28.42
CA VAL A 501 9.64 19.08 29.45
C VAL A 501 8.69 20.14 28.89
N VAL A 502 8.08 20.94 29.78
CA VAL A 502 7.27 22.07 29.37
C VAL A 502 8.10 23.03 28.52
N GLY A 503 7.59 23.38 27.36
CA GLY A 503 8.28 24.18 26.33
C GLY A 503 8.84 23.34 25.15
N ASP A 504 8.69 22.01 25.18
CA ASP A 504 9.07 21.14 24.05
C ASP A 504 7.97 21.01 22.98
N LYS A 505 6.78 21.52 23.25
CA LYS A 505 5.59 21.42 22.40
C LYS A 505 5.17 19.95 22.22
N THR A 506 4.74 19.35 23.32
CA THR A 506 4.22 17.99 23.41
C THR A 506 3.03 17.96 24.38
N LEU A 507 2.37 16.81 24.51
CA LEU A 507 1.31 16.61 25.51
C LEU A 507 1.75 16.96 26.95
N ILE A 508 3.06 16.93 27.24
CA ILE A 508 3.62 17.29 28.56
C ILE A 508 3.38 18.77 28.89
N ASP A 509 3.27 19.62 27.88
CA ASP A 509 2.98 21.06 28.06
C ASP A 509 1.58 21.32 28.66
N ALA A 510 0.65 20.37 28.51
CA ALA A 510 -0.66 20.41 29.16
C ALA A 510 -0.70 19.57 30.43
N LEU A 511 -0.07 18.38 30.41
CA LEU A 511 -0.17 17.41 31.50
C LEU A 511 0.60 17.86 32.77
N VAL A 512 1.78 18.45 32.64
CA VAL A 512 2.56 18.93 33.81
C VAL A 512 1.80 20.05 34.52
N PRO A 513 1.33 21.14 33.86
CA PRO A 513 0.53 22.15 34.54
C PRO A 513 -0.75 21.59 35.18
N CYS A 514 -1.39 20.60 34.56
CA CYS A 514 -2.53 19.90 35.12
C CYS A 514 -2.17 19.17 36.42
N ALA A 515 -1.09 18.39 36.42
CA ALA A 515 -0.62 17.64 37.57
C ALA A 515 -0.15 18.57 38.73
N ASP A 516 0.50 19.67 38.39
CA ASP A 516 0.92 20.67 39.37
C ASP A 516 -0.28 21.38 40.03
N SER A 517 -1.32 21.68 39.21
CA SER A 517 -2.59 22.24 39.71
C SER A 517 -3.27 21.28 40.72
N TRP A 518 -3.26 19.97 40.45
CA TRP A 518 -3.74 18.97 41.41
C TRP A 518 -2.95 19.00 42.74
N SER A 519 -1.64 19.09 42.65
CA SER A 519 -0.78 19.20 43.82
C SER A 519 -1.03 20.49 44.61
N GLU A 520 -1.26 21.61 43.92
CA GLU A 520 -1.61 22.87 44.56
C GLU A 520 -2.98 22.82 45.24
N SER A 521 -3.99 22.25 44.61
CA SER A 521 -5.33 22.09 45.18
C SER A 521 -5.30 21.18 46.42
N ALA A 522 -4.50 20.10 46.37
CA ALA A 522 -4.28 19.24 47.51
C ALA A 522 -3.64 19.98 48.71
N ASN A 523 -2.62 20.80 48.47
CA ASN A 523 -1.96 21.62 49.49
C ASN A 523 -2.87 22.71 50.11
N LYS A 524 -3.86 23.18 49.36
CA LYS A 524 -4.86 24.16 49.79
C LYS A 524 -6.09 23.53 50.43
N GLU A 525 -6.14 22.18 50.47
CA GLU A 525 -7.31 21.44 50.98
C GLU A 525 -8.61 21.80 50.24
N GLU A 526 -8.52 22.08 48.93
CA GLU A 526 -9.67 22.37 48.08
C GLU A 526 -10.55 21.12 47.89
N SER A 527 -11.78 21.28 47.43
CA SER A 527 -12.61 20.12 47.12
C SER A 527 -12.12 19.41 45.84
N VAL A 528 -12.41 18.14 45.71
CA VAL A 528 -12.08 17.33 44.52
C VAL A 528 -12.66 17.97 43.23
N ILE A 529 -13.87 18.52 43.31
CA ILE A 529 -14.51 19.18 42.18
C ILE A 529 -13.74 20.43 41.76
N GLU A 530 -13.40 21.32 42.72
CA GLU A 530 -12.57 22.48 42.44
C GLU A 530 -11.21 22.12 41.87
N ALA A 531 -10.60 21.03 42.37
CA ALA A 531 -9.33 20.53 41.85
C ALA A 531 -9.46 20.07 40.36
N PHE A 532 -10.53 19.36 39.98
CA PHE A 532 -10.81 19.02 38.58
C PHE A 532 -10.95 20.25 37.71
N GLU A 533 -11.70 21.26 38.14
CA GLU A 533 -11.86 22.52 37.39
C GLU A 533 -10.56 23.29 37.20
N ASN A 534 -9.76 23.40 38.26
CA ASN A 534 -8.49 24.11 38.23
C ASN A 534 -7.47 23.37 37.34
N ALA A 535 -7.41 22.06 37.43
CA ALA A 535 -6.54 21.23 36.61
C ALA A 535 -6.92 21.27 35.12
N ALA A 536 -8.23 21.26 34.80
CA ALA A 536 -8.71 21.43 33.43
C ALA A 536 -8.30 22.79 32.84
N LYS A 537 -8.48 23.88 33.61
CA LYS A 537 -8.03 25.23 33.22
C LYS A 537 -6.52 25.30 32.99
N ALA A 538 -5.73 24.62 33.83
CA ALA A 538 -4.28 24.56 33.71
C ALA A 538 -3.86 23.78 32.44
N ALA A 539 -4.50 22.65 32.14
CA ALA A 539 -4.27 21.88 30.91
C ALA A 539 -4.57 22.68 29.64
N VAL A 540 -5.74 23.35 29.58
CA VAL A 540 -6.13 24.21 28.45
C VAL A 540 -5.13 25.36 28.26
N LYS A 541 -4.69 26.00 29.33
CA LYS A 541 -3.68 27.06 29.27
C LYS A 541 -2.33 26.52 28.76
N GLY A 542 -1.92 25.37 29.26
CA GLY A 542 -0.70 24.70 28.82
C GLY A 542 -0.73 24.37 27.33
N ALA A 543 -1.82 23.76 26.86
CA ALA A 543 -2.05 23.49 25.45
C ALA A 543 -1.96 24.75 24.59
N LYS A 544 -2.65 25.83 24.98
CA LYS A 544 -2.64 27.10 24.26
C LYS A 544 -1.25 27.73 24.17
N ASN A 545 -0.44 27.61 25.21
CA ASN A 545 0.92 28.14 25.22
C ASN A 545 1.80 27.49 24.13
N THR A 546 1.47 26.27 23.69
CA THR A 546 2.24 25.58 22.64
C THR A 546 2.08 26.21 21.26
N GLU A 547 1.07 27.04 21.03
CA GLU A 547 0.87 27.76 19.76
C GLU A 547 2.05 28.67 19.40
N GLN A 548 2.70 29.23 20.40
CA GLN A 548 3.74 30.26 20.22
C GLN A 548 5.18 29.72 20.24
N ILE A 549 5.35 28.41 20.42
CA ILE A 549 6.68 27.80 20.52
C ILE A 549 6.95 26.85 19.36
N VAL A 550 8.23 26.77 18.99
CA VAL A 550 8.70 25.79 18.01
C VAL A 550 8.81 24.42 18.68
N ALA A 551 8.32 23.38 18.01
CA ALA A 551 8.42 22.02 18.51
C ALA A 551 9.90 21.58 18.60
N ARG A 552 10.27 20.96 19.72
CA ARG A 552 11.64 20.50 20.02
C ARG A 552 11.75 19.00 20.21
N MET A 553 10.62 18.30 20.18
CA MET A 553 10.54 16.87 20.40
C MET A 553 9.40 16.23 19.61
N GLY A 554 9.46 14.92 19.42
CA GLY A 554 8.48 14.19 18.61
C GLY A 554 8.65 14.44 17.12
N ARG A 555 7.66 14.04 16.33
CA ARG A 555 7.64 14.26 14.86
C ARG A 555 7.65 15.74 14.52
N ALA A 556 6.88 16.54 15.24
CA ALA A 556 6.82 17.98 15.07
C ALA A 556 8.19 18.68 15.28
N GLY A 557 9.11 18.09 16.04
CA GLY A 557 10.47 18.60 16.26
C GLY A 557 11.33 18.67 14.98
N THR A 558 10.92 18.01 13.90
CA THR A 558 11.65 17.99 12.62
C THR A 558 11.17 19.06 11.62
N VAL A 559 10.04 19.73 11.87
CA VAL A 559 9.45 20.69 10.93
C VAL A 559 9.79 22.16 11.26
N GLY A 560 10.49 22.41 12.37
CA GLY A 560 10.95 23.75 12.74
C GLY A 560 9.83 24.79 12.89
N ASP A 561 10.02 25.98 12.33
CA ASP A 561 9.08 27.11 12.44
C ASP A 561 7.68 26.83 11.86
N ARG A 562 7.52 25.80 11.03
CA ARG A 562 6.20 25.37 10.52
C ARG A 562 5.27 24.89 11.63
N SER A 563 5.81 24.52 12.78
CA SER A 563 5.03 24.10 13.94
C SER A 563 4.35 25.26 14.69
N ILE A 564 4.71 26.53 14.41
CA ILE A 564 4.16 27.73 15.07
C ILE A 564 2.75 28.04 14.52
N GLY A 565 1.90 28.56 15.40
CA GLY A 565 0.54 29.04 15.06
C GLY A 565 -0.58 28.07 15.38
N TYR A 566 -0.25 26.83 15.71
CA TYR A 566 -1.19 25.80 16.12
C TYR A 566 -0.74 25.17 17.44
N PRO A 567 -1.66 24.76 18.32
CA PRO A 567 -1.29 24.03 19.53
C PRO A 567 -0.77 22.62 19.19
N ASP A 568 -0.01 22.01 20.09
CA ASP A 568 0.32 20.58 20.01
C ASP A 568 -0.96 19.75 20.10
N ALA A 569 -1.13 18.77 19.22
CA ALA A 569 -2.35 17.96 19.15
C ALA A 569 -2.59 17.15 20.42
N GLY A 570 -1.55 16.58 21.02
CA GLY A 570 -1.63 15.83 22.28
C GLY A 570 -1.94 16.73 23.48
N ALA A 571 -1.32 17.91 23.56
CA ALA A 571 -1.62 18.90 24.59
C ALA A 571 -3.08 19.42 24.47
N TYR A 572 -3.51 19.69 23.25
CA TYR A 572 -4.89 20.13 22.99
C TYR A 572 -5.90 19.04 23.38
N ALA A 573 -5.64 17.79 23.00
CA ALA A 573 -6.50 16.67 23.36
C ALA A 573 -6.66 16.54 24.88
N LEU A 574 -5.57 16.66 25.66
CA LEU A 574 -5.65 16.66 27.13
C LEU A 574 -6.48 17.82 27.68
N GLY A 575 -6.33 19.01 27.11
CA GLY A 575 -7.17 20.17 27.47
C GLY A 575 -8.66 19.91 27.28
N VAL A 576 -9.03 19.31 26.14
CA VAL A 576 -10.42 18.94 25.82
C VAL A 576 -10.91 17.84 26.77
N ILE A 577 -10.14 16.77 26.97
CA ILE A 577 -10.49 15.63 27.82
C ILE A 577 -10.75 16.09 29.28
N PHE A 578 -9.81 16.81 29.87
CA PHE A 578 -9.96 17.25 31.27
C PHE A 578 -11.12 18.26 31.42
N THR A 579 -11.38 19.08 30.41
CA THR A 579 -12.54 19.99 30.41
C THR A 579 -13.85 19.22 30.39
N GLU A 580 -13.98 18.23 29.52
CA GLU A 580 -15.21 17.43 29.43
C GLU A 580 -15.45 16.58 30.68
N ILE A 581 -14.39 16.01 31.28
CA ILE A 581 -14.50 15.29 32.54
C ILE A 581 -14.97 16.23 33.65
N SER A 582 -14.35 17.41 33.80
CA SER A 582 -14.70 18.35 34.88
C SER A 582 -16.13 18.89 34.81
N LYS A 583 -16.72 18.97 33.62
CA LYS A 583 -18.13 19.38 33.43
C LYS A 583 -19.14 18.35 33.90
N GLU A 584 -18.78 17.10 33.85
CA GLU A 584 -19.69 15.97 34.16
C GLU A 584 -19.65 15.57 35.65
N LEU A 585 -18.51 15.78 36.32
CA LEU A 585 -18.37 15.45 37.74
C LEU A 585 -19.16 16.44 38.60
N ARG A 586 -19.80 15.93 39.68
CA ARG A 586 -20.71 16.69 40.55
C ARG A 586 -20.44 16.41 42.01
#